data_c196965554ee7224c2758292ba79dc71
#
_entry.id   c196965554ee7224c2758292ba79dc71
#
_cell.length_a   1.000
_cell.length_b   1.000
_cell.length_c   1.000
_cell.angle_alpha   90.00
_cell.angle_beta   90.00
_cell.angle_gamma   90.00
#
_symmetry.space_group_name_H-M   'P 1'
#
loop_
_entity.id
_entity.type
_entity.pdbx_description
1 polymer ?
#
loop_
_entity_poly.entity_id
_entity_poly.type
_entity_poly.pdbx_seq_one_letter_code
_entity_poly.pdbx_strand_id
1 'polypeptide(L)'
;LRRAGGYQKQEEWQTMPEHLNKPEETGEMTQQAYNEIVKVRHEKLKALRDAGKDPFVITKYPQTDYSATAKAGFTDVPEGQLGKAVCMAGRMMSKRVMGKASFAHLRDNEGDIQIYVRRDDVGDEAYADFKKFDIGDIIGVKGNLFRTKMGEISVHATEVTLLSKSLLPLPEKFHGLRDTELRFRQRYVDLIMNPEVRRTFEVRSKFIKFMRKYLDDMGYMEVETPVLNTISGGATARPFITHHNTLNLDMYMRIATELPLKRLIVGGLDRVYEIGRIFRNEGMDPKHNPEFTTIELYQAYADFHDMMDIAEGIISGAAKEILGTYDVEWMGYKVNLAPGWKRMTMVQAVKEYVGIDFDAISDDAGAVAAAKAVGVELADTADKTWGNALYACFDQKVEENLIQPTFITMYPVEVSPLSKRSPADARLTERFELFICHSELANAFSELNDPIDQRGRFQKQVELRAKGDDEAGMMDEDYLTAMEYGLPPTGGMGIGVDRTVMMLTNSDTIREVILFPT
;
A
#
# COMPACT_ATOMS: atom_id res chain seq x y z
N LEU A 1 -3.56 28.94 -40.30
CA LEU A 1 -2.57 29.43 -41.28
C LEU A 1 -1.30 29.91 -40.57
N ARG A 2 -0.14 29.33 -40.95
CA ARG A 2 1.27 29.73 -40.67
C ARG A 2 1.79 29.41 -39.26
N ARG A 3 2.98 28.79 -39.04
CA ARG A 3 4.13 28.48 -39.92
C ARG A 3 4.82 27.22 -39.39
N ALA A 4 5.32 26.39 -40.28
CA ALA A 4 6.32 25.37 -39.96
C ALA A 4 7.62 26.07 -39.58
N GLY A 5 8.18 25.71 -38.42
CA GLY A 5 9.52 26.07 -37.98
C GLY A 5 10.22 24.79 -37.57
N GLY A 6 11.23 24.37 -38.35
CA GLY A 6 11.98 23.16 -38.09
C GLY A 6 12.74 23.24 -36.77
N TYR A 7 12.60 22.22 -36.00
CA TYR A 7 13.46 21.94 -34.84
C TYR A 7 14.55 20.95 -35.25
N GLN A 8 15.70 21.48 -35.66
CA GLN A 8 16.96 20.76 -35.43
C GLN A 8 17.28 20.95 -33.94
N LYS A 9 17.05 19.94 -33.11
CA LYS A 9 17.65 19.83 -31.80
C LYS A 9 18.75 18.79 -31.86
N GLN A 10 19.98 19.27 -31.69
CA GLN A 10 21.10 18.45 -31.25
C GLN A 10 20.70 17.71 -29.99
N GLU A 11 20.84 16.37 -30.01
CA GLU A 11 20.68 15.52 -28.84
C GLU A 11 21.87 15.76 -27.89
N GLU A 12 21.73 16.72 -26.99
CA GLU A 12 22.52 16.75 -25.74
C GLU A 12 21.90 15.71 -24.80
N TRP A 13 22.60 14.61 -24.63
CA TRP A 13 22.34 13.64 -23.58
C TRP A 13 22.52 14.34 -22.22
N GLN A 14 21.42 14.73 -21.57
CA GLN A 14 21.45 15.19 -20.21
C GLN A 14 21.98 14.07 -19.31
N THR A 15 23.11 14.33 -18.70
CA THR A 15 23.73 13.49 -17.67
C THR A 15 22.72 13.26 -16.54
N MET A 16 22.59 11.99 -16.11
CA MET A 16 21.82 11.62 -14.92
C MET A 16 22.26 12.46 -13.70
N PRO A 17 21.36 12.77 -12.78
CA PRO A 17 21.69 13.53 -11.56
C PRO A 17 22.85 12.91 -10.78
N GLU A 18 23.81 13.71 -10.37
CA GLU A 18 25.07 13.29 -9.71
C GLU A 18 24.88 12.53 -8.37
N HIS A 19 23.71 12.55 -7.77
CA HIS A 19 23.44 11.87 -6.50
C HIS A 19 23.21 10.34 -6.65
N LEU A 20 23.23 9.80 -7.88
CA LEU A 20 23.20 8.34 -8.14
C LEU A 20 24.62 7.74 -8.26
N ASN A 21 25.67 8.51 -8.05
CA ASN A 21 27.06 8.11 -8.22
C ASN A 21 27.82 8.08 -6.89
N LYS A 22 27.64 7.01 -6.09
CA LYS A 22 28.69 6.53 -5.18
C LYS A 22 28.55 5.01 -4.99
N PRO A 23 29.36 4.16 -5.63
CA PRO A 23 29.52 2.77 -5.20
C PRO A 23 30.45 2.73 -3.99
N GLU A 24 29.98 2.16 -2.87
CA GLU A 24 30.87 1.66 -1.82
C GLU A 24 31.49 0.33 -2.28
N GLU A 25 32.75 0.10 -1.91
CA GLU A 25 33.56 -1.04 -2.32
C GLU A 25 33.04 -2.36 -1.71
N THR A 26 32.11 -3.01 -2.40
CA THR A 26 31.74 -4.40 -2.14
C THR A 26 31.40 -5.10 -3.44
N GLY A 27 32.40 -5.70 -4.11
CA GLY A 27 32.19 -6.66 -5.20
C GLY A 27 31.33 -6.23 -6.41
N GLU A 28 30.96 -4.97 -6.49
CA GLU A 28 30.06 -4.40 -7.50
C GLU A 28 30.80 -4.06 -8.78
N MET A 29 30.07 -4.21 -9.89
CA MET A 29 30.55 -3.81 -11.22
C MET A 29 30.96 -2.33 -11.20
N THR A 30 32.20 -2.03 -11.62
CA THR A 30 32.66 -0.63 -11.71
C THR A 30 31.79 0.17 -12.67
N GLN A 31 31.64 1.48 -12.44
CA GLN A 31 30.88 2.38 -13.33
C GLN A 31 31.39 2.31 -14.78
N GLN A 32 32.70 2.15 -14.97
CA GLN A 32 33.29 1.99 -16.30
C GLN A 32 32.84 0.68 -16.98
N ALA A 33 32.81 -0.44 -16.25
CA ALA A 33 32.34 -1.72 -16.78
C ALA A 33 30.82 -1.67 -17.08
N TYR A 34 30.03 -1.01 -16.24
CA TYR A 34 28.61 -0.76 -16.48
C TYR A 34 28.39 0.03 -17.77
N ASN A 35 29.09 1.16 -17.95
CA ASN A 35 28.97 2.00 -19.14
C ASN A 35 29.39 1.26 -20.42
N GLU A 36 30.40 0.39 -20.35
CA GLU A 36 30.82 -0.41 -21.51
C GLU A 36 29.74 -1.46 -21.88
N ILE A 37 29.10 -2.09 -20.91
CA ILE A 37 27.97 -3.01 -21.16
C ILE A 37 26.81 -2.27 -21.83
N VAL A 38 26.44 -1.10 -21.32
CA VAL A 38 25.38 -0.27 -21.90
C VAL A 38 25.71 0.08 -23.36
N LYS A 39 26.93 0.54 -23.63
CA LYS A 39 27.40 0.84 -25.00
C LYS A 39 27.27 -0.38 -25.92
N VAL A 40 27.77 -1.54 -25.51
CA VAL A 40 27.66 -2.78 -26.28
C VAL A 40 26.22 -3.15 -26.59
N ARG A 41 25.29 -2.96 -25.64
CA ARG A 41 23.86 -3.23 -25.84
C ARG A 41 23.22 -2.28 -26.85
N HIS A 42 23.59 -1.00 -26.80
CA HIS A 42 23.17 -0.02 -27.83
C HIS A 42 23.71 -0.37 -29.23
N GLU A 43 24.96 -0.79 -29.33
CA GLU A 43 25.54 -1.24 -30.59
C GLU A 43 24.83 -2.49 -31.15
N LYS A 44 24.48 -3.45 -30.28
CA LYS A 44 23.65 -4.61 -30.66
C LYS A 44 22.26 -4.21 -31.15
N LEU A 45 21.60 -3.26 -30.51
CA LEU A 45 20.31 -2.74 -30.96
C LEU A 45 20.45 -2.07 -32.34
N LYS A 46 21.49 -1.24 -32.50
CA LYS A 46 21.75 -0.61 -33.80
C LYS A 46 21.94 -1.66 -34.91
N ALA A 47 22.74 -2.69 -34.65
CA ALA A 47 22.95 -3.79 -35.60
C ALA A 47 21.65 -4.55 -35.95
N LEU A 48 20.75 -4.74 -34.98
CA LEU A 48 19.42 -5.33 -35.20
C LEU A 48 18.57 -4.44 -36.11
N ARG A 49 18.57 -3.14 -35.90
CA ARG A 49 17.84 -2.16 -36.71
C ARG A 49 18.38 -2.12 -38.15
N ASP A 50 19.69 -2.05 -38.29
CA ASP A 50 20.38 -2.04 -39.60
C ASP A 50 20.07 -3.34 -40.37
N ALA A 51 19.83 -4.46 -39.69
CA ALA A 51 19.46 -5.75 -40.29
C ALA A 51 17.93 -5.91 -40.52
N GLY A 52 17.11 -4.89 -40.24
CA GLY A 52 15.66 -4.96 -40.38
C GLY A 52 14.96 -5.83 -39.29
N LYS A 53 15.65 -6.12 -38.19
CA LYS A 53 15.17 -6.96 -37.05
C LYS A 53 14.94 -6.14 -35.79
N ASP A 54 14.44 -4.90 -35.92
CA ASP A 54 14.15 -4.03 -34.78
C ASP A 54 13.05 -4.67 -33.89
N PRO A 55 13.34 -5.06 -32.63
CA PRO A 55 12.35 -5.67 -31.77
C PRO A 55 11.22 -4.71 -31.38
N PHE A 56 11.47 -3.41 -31.41
CA PHE A 56 10.50 -2.40 -30.96
C PHE A 56 9.38 -2.12 -31.96
N VAL A 57 9.43 -2.69 -33.16
CA VAL A 57 8.31 -2.63 -34.13
C VAL A 57 7.26 -3.71 -33.87
N ILE A 58 7.55 -4.69 -33.00
CA ILE A 58 6.62 -5.76 -32.64
C ILE A 58 5.60 -5.22 -31.67
N THR A 59 4.34 -5.12 -32.10
CA THR A 59 3.24 -4.55 -31.28
C THR A 59 2.43 -5.60 -30.53
N LYS A 60 2.52 -6.88 -30.92
CA LYS A 60 1.75 -7.98 -30.29
C LYS A 60 2.54 -9.29 -30.39
N TYR A 61 2.46 -10.09 -29.32
CA TYR A 61 2.93 -11.47 -29.32
C TYR A 61 1.81 -12.40 -28.84
N PRO A 62 1.53 -13.53 -29.52
CA PRO A 62 0.38 -14.38 -29.22
C PRO A 62 0.67 -15.35 -28.05
N GLN A 63 1.02 -14.82 -26.87
CA GLN A 63 1.24 -15.64 -25.69
C GLN A 63 -0.07 -16.33 -25.27
N THR A 64 -0.03 -17.64 -25.07
CA THR A 64 -1.17 -18.47 -24.65
C THR A 64 -0.90 -19.23 -23.36
N ASP A 65 0.37 -19.38 -22.97
CA ASP A 65 0.77 -20.19 -21.85
C ASP A 65 1.70 -19.42 -20.91
N TYR A 66 1.65 -19.77 -19.61
CA TYR A 66 2.48 -19.23 -18.54
C TYR A 66 3.23 -20.35 -17.83
N SER A 67 4.36 -20.00 -17.20
CA SER A 67 5.32 -20.95 -16.64
C SER A 67 4.74 -21.90 -15.59
N ALA A 68 4.04 -21.38 -14.58
CA ALA A 68 3.49 -22.23 -13.52
C ALA A 68 2.34 -23.08 -14.01
N THR A 69 1.39 -22.49 -14.74
CA THR A 69 0.23 -23.20 -15.32
C THR A 69 0.70 -24.29 -16.28
N ALA A 70 1.68 -24.02 -17.12
CA ALA A 70 2.24 -25.00 -18.04
C ALA A 70 2.95 -26.16 -17.33
N LYS A 71 3.72 -25.86 -16.26
CA LYS A 71 4.35 -26.90 -15.44
C LYS A 71 3.33 -27.77 -14.70
N ALA A 72 2.31 -27.13 -14.12
CA ALA A 72 1.25 -27.86 -13.41
C ALA A 72 0.42 -28.78 -14.33
N GLY A 73 0.20 -28.36 -15.58
CA GLY A 73 -0.51 -29.15 -16.58
C GLY A 73 0.37 -30.12 -17.39
N PHE A 74 1.67 -30.23 -17.07
CA PHE A 74 2.56 -31.11 -17.80
C PHE A 74 2.33 -32.58 -17.42
N THR A 75 2.10 -33.40 -18.47
CA THR A 75 2.08 -34.87 -18.32
C THR A 75 3.36 -35.43 -18.92
N ASP A 76 4.04 -36.29 -18.17
CA ASP A 76 5.27 -36.92 -18.63
C ASP A 76 5.05 -37.67 -19.94
N VAL A 77 5.93 -37.43 -20.89
CA VAL A 77 5.98 -38.11 -22.16
C VAL A 77 7.19 -39.03 -22.23
N PRO A 78 7.14 -40.13 -23.01
CA PRO A 78 8.29 -41.01 -23.18
C PRO A 78 9.56 -40.26 -23.59
N GLU A 79 10.73 -40.79 -23.20
CA GLU A 79 12.04 -40.18 -23.52
C GLU A 79 12.17 -39.95 -25.04
N GLY A 80 12.54 -38.71 -25.41
CA GLY A 80 12.66 -38.32 -26.82
C GLY A 80 11.38 -37.84 -27.48
N GLN A 81 10.24 -37.89 -26.80
CA GLN A 81 8.99 -37.30 -27.27
C GLN A 81 8.78 -35.88 -26.69
N LEU A 82 8.01 -35.08 -27.40
CA LEU A 82 7.65 -33.72 -27.03
C LEU A 82 6.20 -33.70 -26.56
N GLY A 83 5.96 -33.00 -25.45
CA GLY A 83 4.63 -32.79 -24.88
C GLY A 83 3.84 -31.66 -25.57
N LYS A 84 2.92 -31.07 -24.84
CA LYS A 84 2.05 -29.97 -25.30
C LYS A 84 2.86 -28.83 -25.94
N ALA A 85 2.37 -28.35 -27.09
CA ALA A 85 2.89 -27.12 -27.69
C ALA A 85 2.49 -25.90 -26.84
N VAL A 86 3.42 -24.97 -26.67
CA VAL A 86 3.23 -23.75 -25.85
C VAL A 86 3.78 -22.53 -26.59
N CYS A 87 3.18 -21.38 -26.29
CA CYS A 87 3.64 -20.07 -26.75
C CYS A 87 3.76 -19.14 -25.54
N MET A 88 4.97 -18.82 -25.14
CA MET A 88 5.29 -18.09 -23.92
C MET A 88 6.09 -16.83 -24.23
N ALA A 89 5.99 -15.82 -23.37
CA ALA A 89 6.83 -14.63 -23.41
C ALA A 89 7.27 -14.24 -22.01
N GLY A 90 8.45 -13.66 -21.88
CA GLY A 90 8.95 -13.20 -20.60
C GLY A 90 10.36 -12.63 -20.68
N ARG A 91 10.93 -12.34 -19.53
CA ARG A 91 12.29 -11.83 -19.38
C ARG A 91 13.30 -12.96 -19.27
N MET A 92 14.36 -12.89 -20.03
CA MET A 92 15.48 -13.83 -19.95
C MET A 92 16.34 -13.51 -18.73
N MET A 93 16.29 -14.39 -17.72
CA MET A 93 16.97 -14.20 -16.42
C MET A 93 18.34 -14.86 -16.36
N SER A 94 18.59 -15.83 -17.21
CA SER A 94 19.90 -16.48 -17.34
C SER A 94 20.05 -17.07 -18.74
N LYS A 95 21.29 -17.27 -19.16
CA LYS A 95 21.61 -17.93 -20.44
C LYS A 95 22.93 -18.69 -20.34
N ARG A 96 22.96 -19.92 -20.82
CA ARG A 96 24.15 -20.76 -20.92
C ARG A 96 24.25 -21.34 -22.32
N VAL A 97 25.26 -20.93 -23.05
CA VAL A 97 25.55 -21.40 -24.42
C VAL A 97 26.48 -22.60 -24.36
N MET A 98 26.11 -23.70 -25.01
CA MET A 98 26.86 -24.97 -25.05
C MET A 98 27.00 -25.45 -26.51
N GLY A 99 27.85 -24.78 -27.29
CA GLY A 99 28.06 -25.12 -28.68
C GLY A 99 26.84 -24.96 -29.58
N LYS A 100 26.19 -26.10 -29.95
CA LYS A 100 24.99 -26.12 -30.82
C LYS A 100 23.67 -26.04 -30.05
N ALA A 101 23.72 -25.98 -28.74
CA ALA A 101 22.56 -25.87 -27.88
C ALA A 101 22.76 -24.82 -26.78
N SER A 102 21.69 -24.29 -26.28
CA SER A 102 21.69 -23.29 -25.19
C SER A 102 20.54 -23.57 -24.25
N PHE A 103 20.76 -23.27 -22.98
CA PHE A 103 19.71 -23.19 -21.97
C PHE A 103 19.56 -21.74 -21.51
N ALA A 104 18.32 -21.31 -21.27
CA ALA A 104 18.04 -20.04 -20.62
C ALA A 104 16.84 -20.19 -19.68
N HIS A 105 16.70 -19.29 -18.71
CA HIS A 105 15.49 -19.19 -17.89
C HIS A 105 14.69 -17.99 -18.34
N LEU A 106 13.44 -18.24 -18.63
CA LEU A 106 12.42 -17.25 -18.96
C LEU A 106 11.57 -17.00 -17.72
N ARG A 107 11.46 -15.75 -17.28
CA ARG A 107 10.56 -15.31 -16.21
C ARG A 107 9.36 -14.62 -16.81
N ASP A 108 8.18 -15.15 -16.52
CA ASP A 108 6.90 -14.55 -16.86
C ASP A 108 6.13 -14.06 -15.62
N ASN A 109 4.83 -13.83 -15.76
CA ASN A 109 3.98 -13.38 -14.66
C ASN A 109 3.76 -14.43 -13.56
N GLU A 110 3.89 -15.72 -13.87
CA GLU A 110 3.64 -16.83 -12.95
C GLU A 110 4.91 -17.43 -12.35
N GLY A 111 6.08 -17.13 -12.92
CA GLY A 111 7.36 -17.63 -12.41
C GLY A 111 8.41 -17.85 -13.49
N ASP A 112 9.30 -18.80 -13.23
CA ASP A 112 10.43 -19.12 -14.12
C ASP A 112 10.19 -20.43 -14.82
N ILE A 113 10.61 -20.54 -16.11
CA ILE A 113 10.68 -21.80 -16.84
C ILE A 113 11.98 -21.88 -17.64
N GLN A 114 12.60 -23.06 -17.68
CA GLN A 114 13.77 -23.28 -18.52
C GLN A 114 13.37 -23.41 -19.98
N ILE A 115 14.13 -22.80 -20.87
CA ILE A 115 14.02 -22.99 -22.31
C ILE A 115 15.29 -23.66 -22.84
N TYR A 116 15.12 -24.64 -23.73
CA TYR A 116 16.17 -25.32 -24.45
C TYR A 116 16.11 -24.91 -25.92
N VAL A 117 17.17 -24.26 -26.40
CA VAL A 117 17.27 -23.74 -27.77
C VAL A 117 18.39 -24.48 -28.48
N ARG A 118 18.04 -25.28 -29.48
CA ARG A 118 19.01 -26.04 -30.28
C ARG A 118 19.05 -25.49 -31.71
N ARG A 119 20.26 -25.33 -32.23
CA ARG A 119 20.50 -24.78 -33.56
C ARG A 119 19.73 -25.53 -34.65
N ASP A 120 19.71 -26.88 -34.53
CA ASP A 120 19.09 -27.72 -35.56
C ASP A 120 17.55 -27.60 -35.56
N ASP A 121 16.92 -27.07 -34.49
CA ASP A 121 15.47 -26.91 -34.35
C ASP A 121 15.00 -25.51 -34.72
N VAL A 122 15.76 -24.47 -34.34
CA VAL A 122 15.40 -23.07 -34.62
C VAL A 122 16.05 -22.52 -35.90
N GLY A 123 17.06 -23.22 -36.46
CA GLY A 123 17.82 -22.80 -37.60
C GLY A 123 19.09 -21.99 -37.27
N ASP A 124 20.04 -21.98 -38.19
CA ASP A 124 21.37 -21.37 -38.00
C ASP A 124 21.29 -19.88 -37.70
N GLU A 125 20.47 -19.15 -38.43
CA GLU A 125 20.33 -17.69 -38.28
C GLU A 125 19.68 -17.32 -36.94
N ALA A 126 18.54 -17.90 -36.61
CA ALA A 126 17.84 -17.63 -35.37
C ALA A 126 18.68 -18.02 -34.14
N TYR A 127 19.45 -19.13 -34.22
CA TYR A 127 20.37 -19.51 -33.17
C TYR A 127 21.54 -18.54 -33.00
N ALA A 128 22.07 -18.04 -34.12
CA ALA A 128 23.13 -17.03 -34.10
C ALA A 128 22.66 -15.71 -33.48
N ASP A 129 21.42 -15.31 -33.74
CA ASP A 129 20.81 -14.13 -33.13
C ASP A 129 20.54 -14.37 -31.64
N PHE A 130 19.97 -15.54 -31.26
CA PHE A 130 19.75 -15.88 -29.85
C PHE A 130 21.04 -15.83 -29.01
N LYS A 131 22.17 -16.25 -29.56
CA LYS A 131 23.45 -16.14 -28.84
C LYS A 131 23.84 -14.70 -28.51
N LYS A 132 23.39 -13.71 -29.29
CA LYS A 132 23.65 -12.28 -29.06
C LYS A 132 22.68 -11.63 -28.07
N PHE A 133 21.55 -12.28 -27.76
CA PHE A 133 20.61 -11.76 -26.77
C PHE A 133 21.29 -11.62 -25.40
N ASP A 134 20.85 -10.65 -24.61
CA ASP A 134 21.42 -10.37 -23.30
C ASP A 134 20.45 -10.74 -22.17
N ILE A 135 20.99 -11.04 -21.01
CA ILE A 135 20.19 -11.18 -19.78
C ILE A 135 19.43 -9.88 -19.56
N GLY A 136 18.13 -10.00 -19.30
CA GLY A 136 17.21 -8.87 -19.20
C GLY A 136 16.35 -8.65 -20.44
N ASP A 137 16.72 -9.18 -21.62
CA ASP A 137 15.90 -9.07 -22.83
C ASP A 137 14.53 -9.74 -22.63
N ILE A 138 13.48 -9.16 -23.22
CA ILE A 138 12.16 -9.78 -23.29
C ILE A 138 12.10 -10.61 -24.57
N ILE A 139 11.79 -11.88 -24.43
CA ILE A 139 11.74 -12.81 -25.55
C ILE A 139 10.42 -13.56 -25.59
N GLY A 140 9.99 -13.90 -26.79
CA GLY A 140 8.91 -14.83 -27.05
C GLY A 140 9.50 -16.19 -27.47
N VAL A 141 8.87 -17.27 -27.02
CA VAL A 141 9.29 -18.65 -27.30
C VAL A 141 8.08 -19.49 -27.69
N LYS A 142 8.14 -20.12 -28.86
CA LYS A 142 7.24 -21.21 -29.22
C LYS A 142 8.00 -22.52 -29.16
N GLY A 143 7.35 -23.56 -28.71
CA GLY A 143 7.96 -24.88 -28.60
C GLY A 143 7.07 -25.89 -27.91
N ASN A 144 7.67 -26.97 -27.45
CA ASN A 144 6.94 -28.02 -26.78
C ASN A 144 7.50 -28.27 -25.36
N LEU A 145 6.63 -28.58 -24.43
CA LEU A 145 7.06 -28.98 -23.10
C LEU A 145 7.76 -30.35 -23.14
N PHE A 146 8.82 -30.50 -22.35
CA PHE A 146 9.50 -31.76 -22.16
C PHE A 146 10.21 -31.80 -20.80
N ARG A 147 10.56 -32.98 -20.34
CA ARG A 147 11.37 -33.16 -19.14
C ARG A 147 12.83 -33.39 -19.54
N THR A 148 13.74 -32.60 -18.98
CA THR A 148 15.16 -32.81 -19.18
C THR A 148 15.64 -34.06 -18.45
N LYS A 149 16.84 -34.57 -18.82
CA LYS A 149 17.46 -35.72 -18.10
C LYS A 149 17.69 -35.47 -16.61
N MET A 150 17.77 -34.20 -16.20
CA MET A 150 17.91 -33.79 -14.80
C MET A 150 16.55 -33.62 -14.10
N GLY A 151 15.44 -33.92 -14.76
CA GLY A 151 14.08 -33.87 -14.21
C GLY A 151 13.37 -32.53 -14.34
N GLU A 152 14.00 -31.48 -14.89
CA GLU A 152 13.39 -30.16 -15.01
C GLU A 152 12.42 -30.08 -16.19
N ILE A 153 11.19 -29.57 -15.95
CA ILE A 153 10.19 -29.29 -17.00
C ILE A 153 10.63 -28.03 -17.75
N SER A 154 10.81 -28.17 -19.04
CA SER A 154 11.41 -27.14 -19.91
C SER A 154 10.62 -27.00 -21.22
N VAL A 155 10.84 -25.90 -21.93
CA VAL A 155 10.34 -25.70 -23.29
C VAL A 155 11.45 -26.03 -24.29
N HIS A 156 11.23 -27.02 -25.16
CA HIS A 156 12.05 -27.29 -26.34
C HIS A 156 11.63 -26.28 -27.42
N ALA A 157 12.43 -25.24 -27.60
CA ALA A 157 12.10 -24.14 -28.48
C ALA A 157 12.21 -24.53 -29.97
N THR A 158 11.18 -24.23 -30.72
CA THR A 158 11.17 -24.28 -32.21
C THR A 158 11.28 -22.89 -32.82
N GLU A 159 10.92 -21.84 -32.08
CA GLU A 159 11.03 -20.44 -32.46
C GLU A 159 11.37 -19.58 -31.25
N VAL A 160 12.30 -18.64 -31.42
CA VAL A 160 12.65 -17.63 -30.40
C VAL A 160 12.68 -16.25 -31.07
N THR A 161 11.91 -15.33 -30.51
CA THR A 161 11.75 -13.95 -31.01
C THR A 161 12.20 -12.95 -29.95
N LEU A 162 13.04 -12.00 -30.31
CA LEU A 162 13.35 -10.86 -29.45
C LEU A 162 12.18 -9.87 -29.50
N LEU A 163 11.49 -9.65 -28.37
CA LEU A 163 10.33 -8.76 -28.26
C LEU A 163 10.70 -7.36 -27.78
N SER A 164 11.73 -7.28 -26.92
CA SER A 164 12.25 -6.00 -26.44
C SER A 164 13.70 -6.16 -25.98
N LYS A 165 14.56 -5.24 -26.39
CA LYS A 165 15.96 -5.21 -26.01
C LYS A 165 16.15 -4.49 -24.67
N SER A 166 16.73 -5.18 -23.70
CA SER A 166 17.17 -4.55 -22.44
C SER A 166 18.48 -3.79 -22.68
N LEU A 167 18.45 -2.48 -22.55
CA LEU A 167 19.63 -1.62 -22.78
C LEU A 167 20.48 -1.46 -21.51
N LEU A 168 19.87 -1.62 -20.33
CA LEU A 168 20.58 -1.61 -19.06
C LEU A 168 20.79 -3.03 -18.54
N PRO A 169 21.95 -3.37 -17.96
CA PRO A 169 22.15 -4.65 -17.30
C PRO A 169 21.29 -4.72 -16.02
N LEU A 170 20.80 -5.92 -15.71
CA LEU A 170 20.19 -6.17 -14.41
C LEU A 170 21.27 -6.22 -13.31
N PRO A 171 20.96 -5.83 -12.07
CA PRO A 171 21.86 -6.03 -10.94
C PRO A 171 22.31 -7.49 -10.81
N GLU A 172 23.46 -7.73 -10.19
CA GLU A 172 23.99 -9.09 -10.06
C GLU A 172 23.08 -9.98 -9.22
N LYS A 173 22.81 -11.20 -9.72
CA LYS A 173 21.83 -12.12 -9.16
C LYS A 173 22.15 -12.56 -7.71
N PHE A 174 23.43 -12.60 -7.33
CA PHE A 174 23.86 -13.10 -6.02
C PHE A 174 23.71 -12.08 -4.87
N HIS A 175 23.61 -10.81 -5.19
CA HIS A 175 23.48 -9.75 -4.20
C HIS A 175 22.11 -9.07 -4.23
N GLY A 176 21.32 -9.27 -5.30
CA GLY A 176 20.02 -8.62 -5.49
C GLY A 176 20.16 -7.09 -5.48
N LEU A 177 19.03 -6.41 -5.50
CA LEU A 177 18.97 -4.99 -5.20
C LEU A 177 18.81 -4.86 -3.68
N ARG A 178 19.92 -4.73 -2.92
CA ARG A 178 19.93 -4.71 -1.44
C ARG A 178 19.70 -3.33 -0.87
N ASP A 179 20.13 -2.29 -1.57
CA ASP A 179 19.92 -0.93 -1.15
C ASP A 179 18.42 -0.63 -1.10
N THR A 180 17.91 -0.39 0.10
CA THR A 180 16.49 -0.19 0.37
C THR A 180 15.95 1.05 -0.34
N GLU A 181 16.71 2.14 -0.39
CA GLU A 181 16.30 3.36 -1.09
C GLU A 181 16.23 3.14 -2.60
N LEU A 182 17.21 2.45 -3.17
CA LEU A 182 17.21 2.12 -4.57
C LEU A 182 16.05 1.17 -4.94
N ARG A 183 15.71 0.21 -4.07
CA ARG A 183 14.52 -0.66 -4.23
C ARG A 183 13.22 0.15 -4.31
N PHE A 184 13.08 1.17 -3.50
CA PHE A 184 11.88 2.01 -3.51
C PHE A 184 11.86 2.96 -4.71
N ARG A 185 13.00 3.55 -5.09
CA ARG A 185 13.12 4.44 -6.24
C ARG A 185 13.01 3.71 -7.58
N GLN A 186 13.57 2.50 -7.67
CA GLN A 186 13.53 1.66 -8.86
C GLN A 186 12.70 0.40 -8.63
N ARG A 187 11.47 0.55 -8.16
CA ARG A 187 10.55 -0.55 -7.85
C ARG A 187 10.40 -1.54 -9.01
N TYR A 188 10.47 -1.07 -10.25
CA TYR A 188 10.45 -1.93 -11.42
C TYR A 188 11.65 -2.88 -11.50
N VAL A 189 12.83 -2.47 -11.02
CA VAL A 189 14.00 -3.35 -10.90
C VAL A 189 13.84 -4.29 -9.70
N ASP A 190 13.37 -3.78 -8.57
CA ASP A 190 13.06 -4.56 -7.37
C ASP A 190 12.09 -5.72 -7.69
N LEU A 191 11.00 -5.46 -8.41
CA LEU A 191 10.05 -6.48 -8.88
C LEU A 191 10.66 -7.50 -9.85
N ILE A 192 11.71 -7.15 -10.59
CA ILE A 192 12.44 -8.08 -11.46
C ILE A 192 13.37 -8.97 -10.63
N MET A 193 14.09 -8.38 -9.67
CA MET A 193 15.16 -9.06 -8.94
C MET A 193 14.68 -9.84 -7.72
N ASN A 194 13.65 -9.34 -7.04
CA ASN A 194 13.11 -9.84 -5.77
C ASN A 194 11.65 -10.32 -5.95
N PRO A 195 11.42 -11.57 -6.38
CA PRO A 195 10.07 -12.08 -6.67
C PRO A 195 9.11 -12.04 -5.48
N GLU A 196 9.64 -12.12 -4.25
CA GLU A 196 8.88 -12.03 -3.00
C GLU A 196 8.14 -10.69 -2.85
N VAL A 197 8.73 -9.60 -3.36
CA VAL A 197 8.11 -8.26 -3.35
C VAL A 197 6.78 -8.23 -4.09
N ARG A 198 6.65 -9.03 -5.17
CA ARG A 198 5.39 -9.16 -5.91
C ARG A 198 4.26 -9.67 -5.02
N ARG A 199 4.54 -10.63 -4.12
CA ARG A 199 3.54 -11.20 -3.20
C ARG A 199 2.89 -10.11 -2.34
N THR A 200 3.64 -9.12 -1.86
CA THR A 200 3.10 -8.00 -1.08
C THR A 200 2.00 -7.27 -1.86
N PHE A 201 2.24 -6.96 -3.14
CA PHE A 201 1.25 -6.26 -3.96
C PHE A 201 0.09 -7.15 -4.42
N GLU A 202 0.31 -8.45 -4.55
CA GLU A 202 -0.77 -9.42 -4.79
C GLU A 202 -1.68 -9.53 -3.56
N VAL A 203 -1.13 -9.61 -2.34
CA VAL A 203 -1.87 -9.60 -1.08
C VAL A 203 -2.65 -8.28 -0.97
N ARG A 204 -2.01 -7.14 -1.22
CA ARG A 204 -2.69 -5.83 -1.24
C ARG A 204 -3.88 -5.80 -2.19
N SER A 205 -3.70 -6.27 -3.42
CA SER A 205 -4.78 -6.32 -4.41
C SER A 205 -5.92 -7.24 -3.98
N LYS A 206 -5.60 -8.40 -3.39
CA LYS A 206 -6.60 -9.34 -2.86
C LYS A 206 -7.33 -8.76 -1.66
N PHE A 207 -6.63 -8.05 -0.76
CA PHE A 207 -7.24 -7.41 0.40
C PHE A 207 -8.26 -6.34 -0.01
N ILE A 208 -7.91 -5.47 -0.96
CA ILE A 208 -8.85 -4.47 -1.49
C ILE A 208 -10.08 -5.13 -2.14
N LYS A 209 -9.88 -6.21 -2.90
CA LYS A 209 -10.99 -6.96 -3.50
C LYS A 209 -11.87 -7.63 -2.43
N PHE A 210 -11.26 -8.16 -1.37
CA PHE A 210 -11.97 -8.76 -0.26
C PHE A 210 -12.84 -7.74 0.46
N MET A 211 -12.30 -6.56 0.80
CA MET A 211 -13.05 -5.48 1.46
C MET A 211 -14.27 -5.06 0.62
N ARG A 212 -14.08 -4.83 -0.69
CA ARG A 212 -15.18 -4.51 -1.61
C ARG A 212 -16.25 -5.56 -1.55
N LYS A 213 -15.87 -6.82 -1.77
CA LYS A 213 -16.83 -7.93 -1.74
C LYS A 213 -17.56 -8.02 -0.41
N TYR A 214 -16.86 -7.89 0.71
CA TYR A 214 -17.43 -7.98 2.05
C TYR A 214 -18.49 -6.90 2.28
N LEU A 215 -18.20 -5.66 1.90
CA LEU A 215 -19.10 -4.52 2.07
C LEU A 215 -20.26 -4.55 1.05
N ASP A 216 -20.00 -4.92 -0.20
CA ASP A 216 -21.03 -5.08 -1.22
C ASP A 216 -22.06 -6.16 -0.82
N ASP A 217 -21.57 -7.29 -0.27
CA ASP A 217 -22.44 -8.37 0.25
C ASP A 217 -23.29 -7.89 1.46
N MET A 218 -22.85 -6.88 2.20
CA MET A 218 -23.60 -6.21 3.28
C MET A 218 -24.53 -5.09 2.77
N GLY A 219 -24.53 -4.81 1.48
CA GLY A 219 -25.37 -3.78 0.85
C GLY A 219 -24.84 -2.36 0.97
N TYR A 220 -23.54 -2.18 1.16
CA TYR A 220 -22.90 -0.87 1.04
C TYR A 220 -22.73 -0.46 -0.42
N MET A 221 -22.75 0.85 -0.66
CA MET A 221 -22.47 1.47 -1.95
C MET A 221 -21.07 2.07 -1.94
N GLU A 222 -20.20 1.65 -2.87
CA GLU A 222 -18.92 2.34 -3.11
C GLU A 222 -19.19 3.68 -3.77
N VAL A 223 -18.61 4.75 -3.23
CA VAL A 223 -18.78 6.11 -3.74
C VAL A 223 -17.43 6.80 -3.89
N GLU A 224 -17.38 7.90 -4.61
CA GLU A 224 -16.21 8.77 -4.76
C GLU A 224 -16.56 10.19 -4.32
N THR A 225 -15.70 10.77 -3.47
CA THR A 225 -15.83 12.16 -3.02
C THR A 225 -14.63 13.00 -3.47
N PRO A 226 -14.73 14.33 -3.47
CA PRO A 226 -13.66 15.20 -3.99
C PRO A 226 -12.32 15.01 -3.26
N VAL A 227 -11.23 14.92 -4.03
CA VAL A 227 -9.85 14.98 -3.52
C VAL A 227 -9.46 16.40 -3.14
N LEU A 228 -9.94 17.39 -3.93
CA LEU A 228 -9.70 18.82 -3.70
C LEU A 228 -10.89 19.45 -2.99
N ASN A 229 -10.65 20.03 -1.83
CA ASN A 229 -11.67 20.66 -0.98
C ASN A 229 -11.36 22.15 -0.77
N THR A 230 -12.37 22.95 -0.53
CA THR A 230 -12.23 24.36 -0.16
C THR A 230 -11.97 24.55 1.33
N ILE A 231 -12.22 23.51 2.13
CA ILE A 231 -12.04 23.47 3.58
C ILE A 231 -11.36 22.12 3.93
N SER A 232 -10.38 22.15 4.83
CA SER A 232 -9.77 20.93 5.38
C SER A 232 -10.53 20.50 6.64
N GLY A 233 -10.91 19.22 6.72
CA GLY A 233 -11.64 18.69 7.89
C GLY A 233 -11.80 17.17 7.83
N GLY A 234 -12.41 16.59 8.88
CA GLY A 234 -12.64 15.16 9.03
C GLY A 234 -11.48 14.42 9.73
N ALA A 235 -10.39 15.08 10.04
CA ALA A 235 -9.27 14.52 10.80
C ALA A 235 -8.46 15.66 11.44
N THR A 236 -7.61 15.31 12.41
CA THR A 236 -6.57 16.20 12.94
C THR A 236 -5.29 15.92 12.18
N ALA A 237 -4.98 16.76 11.17
CA ALA A 237 -3.81 16.60 10.31
C ALA A 237 -3.52 17.87 9.53
N ARG A 238 -2.26 18.06 9.14
CA ARG A 238 -1.86 19.19 8.27
C ARG A 238 -2.14 18.86 6.80
N PRO A 239 -2.92 19.69 6.07
CA PRO A 239 -3.22 19.45 4.67
C PRO A 239 -2.10 19.91 3.73
N PHE A 240 -2.01 19.31 2.53
CA PHE A 240 -1.35 19.92 1.38
C PHE A 240 -2.27 20.99 0.78
N ILE A 241 -1.69 22.14 0.42
CA ILE A 241 -2.40 23.28 -0.17
C ILE A 241 -2.01 23.38 -1.64
N THR A 242 -2.98 23.59 -2.52
CA THR A 242 -2.78 23.84 -3.94
C THR A 242 -3.63 25.03 -4.39
N HIS A 243 -3.33 25.60 -5.57
CA HIS A 243 -4.04 26.76 -6.10
C HIS A 243 -4.79 26.44 -7.38
N HIS A 244 -6.10 26.75 -7.44
CA HIS A 244 -6.92 26.63 -8.64
C HIS A 244 -6.84 27.91 -9.45
N ASN A 245 -6.03 27.92 -10.51
CA ASN A 245 -5.69 29.12 -11.28
C ASN A 245 -6.91 29.87 -11.84
N THR A 246 -7.89 29.16 -12.41
CA THR A 246 -9.06 29.77 -13.04
C THR A 246 -10.01 30.42 -12.02
N LEU A 247 -10.19 29.79 -10.87
CA LEU A 247 -11.04 30.30 -9.79
C LEU A 247 -10.28 31.24 -8.86
N ASN A 248 -8.97 31.35 -8.99
CA ASN A 248 -8.07 32.08 -8.09
C ASN A 248 -8.35 31.77 -6.62
N LEU A 249 -8.37 30.47 -6.30
CA LEU A 249 -8.77 29.93 -5.01
C LEU A 249 -7.77 28.90 -4.52
N ASP A 250 -7.33 29.02 -3.27
CA ASP A 250 -6.55 27.99 -2.61
C ASP A 250 -7.47 26.82 -2.22
N MET A 251 -6.99 25.60 -2.49
CA MET A 251 -7.70 24.37 -2.18
C MET A 251 -6.80 23.44 -1.37
N TYR A 252 -7.42 22.57 -0.62
CA TYR A 252 -6.76 21.60 0.24
C TYR A 252 -6.94 20.20 -0.33
N MET A 253 -5.85 19.42 -0.39
CA MET A 253 -5.98 17.98 -0.62
C MET A 253 -6.61 17.33 0.61
N ARG A 254 -7.54 16.42 0.41
CA ARG A 254 -8.30 15.78 1.49
C ARG A 254 -7.40 15.05 2.49
N ILE A 255 -7.66 15.25 3.76
CA ILE A 255 -7.02 14.56 4.89
C ILE A 255 -7.86 13.42 5.45
N ALA A 256 -9.13 13.31 5.05
CA ALA A 256 -10.13 12.29 5.34
C ALA A 256 -11.27 12.38 4.32
N THR A 257 -12.09 11.33 4.22
CA THR A 257 -13.33 11.31 3.42
C THR A 257 -14.60 11.44 4.27
N GLU A 258 -14.45 11.56 5.58
CA GLU A 258 -15.49 11.53 6.61
C GLU A 258 -16.64 12.49 6.34
N LEU A 259 -16.39 13.80 6.27
CA LEU A 259 -17.47 14.79 6.20
C LEU A 259 -18.31 14.68 4.92
N PRO A 260 -17.71 14.48 3.71
CA PRO A 260 -18.47 14.16 2.52
C PRO A 260 -19.34 12.92 2.62
N LEU A 261 -18.82 11.81 3.20
CA LEU A 261 -19.57 10.57 3.33
C LEU A 261 -20.77 10.71 4.28
N LYS A 262 -20.61 11.43 5.39
CA LYS A 262 -21.72 11.75 6.31
C LYS A 262 -22.81 12.58 5.62
N ARG A 263 -22.46 13.50 4.71
CA ARG A 263 -23.44 14.25 3.92
C ARG A 263 -24.26 13.34 3.00
N LEU A 264 -23.66 12.23 2.52
CA LEU A 264 -24.40 11.23 1.74
C LEU A 264 -25.40 10.45 2.63
N ILE A 265 -25.04 10.18 3.89
CA ILE A 265 -25.97 9.60 4.86
C ILE A 265 -27.15 10.55 5.12
N VAL A 266 -26.90 11.85 5.32
CA VAL A 266 -27.99 12.87 5.39
C VAL A 266 -28.85 12.83 4.13
N GLY A 267 -28.25 12.62 2.97
CA GLY A 267 -28.94 12.50 1.68
C GLY A 267 -29.75 11.22 1.49
N GLY A 268 -29.74 10.30 2.46
CA GLY A 268 -30.51 9.04 2.43
C GLY A 268 -29.78 7.84 1.81
N LEU A 269 -28.46 7.90 1.64
CA LEU A 269 -27.66 6.72 1.31
C LEU A 269 -27.25 6.02 2.59
N ASP A 270 -28.02 5.03 3.03
CA ASP A 270 -27.91 4.43 4.36
C ASP A 270 -26.58 3.71 4.62
N ARG A 271 -25.88 3.24 3.59
CA ARG A 271 -24.60 2.54 3.70
C ARG A 271 -23.68 2.93 2.56
N VAL A 272 -22.61 3.61 2.89
CA VAL A 272 -21.62 4.08 1.90
C VAL A 272 -20.20 3.76 2.36
N TYR A 273 -19.31 3.52 1.41
CA TYR A 273 -17.88 3.48 1.67
C TYR A 273 -17.06 4.07 0.52
N GLU A 274 -15.87 4.52 0.82
CA GLU A 274 -14.89 4.95 -0.16
C GLU A 274 -13.52 4.35 0.17
N ILE A 275 -12.86 3.76 -0.83
CA ILE A 275 -11.44 3.39 -0.75
C ILE A 275 -10.65 4.45 -1.50
N GLY A 276 -9.90 5.26 -0.78
CA GLY A 276 -9.27 6.44 -1.37
C GLY A 276 -7.88 6.75 -0.85
N ARG A 277 -7.14 7.56 -1.64
CA ARG A 277 -5.91 8.19 -1.20
C ARG A 277 -6.24 9.37 -0.29
N ILE A 278 -5.50 9.44 0.81
CA ILE A 278 -5.50 10.50 1.79
C ILE A 278 -4.13 11.16 1.78
N PHE A 279 -4.08 12.47 2.02
CA PHE A 279 -2.88 13.29 1.92
C PHE A 279 -2.67 14.08 3.20
N ARG A 280 -1.58 13.82 3.92
CA ARG A 280 -1.21 14.53 5.15
C ARG A 280 0.22 15.06 5.03
N ASN A 281 0.37 16.38 5.18
CA ASN A 281 1.66 17.06 5.06
C ASN A 281 2.42 17.01 6.39
N GLU A 282 2.78 15.81 6.79
CA GLU A 282 3.42 15.47 8.06
C GLU A 282 4.78 14.79 7.83
N GLY A 283 5.48 14.45 8.91
CA GLY A 283 6.75 13.73 8.85
C GLY A 283 6.59 12.32 8.26
N MET A 284 7.68 11.80 7.73
CA MET A 284 7.76 10.42 7.23
C MET A 284 8.50 9.55 8.22
N ASP A 285 7.94 8.40 8.53
CA ASP A 285 8.54 7.36 9.37
C ASP A 285 8.16 5.96 8.86
N PRO A 286 8.57 4.87 9.51
CA PRO A 286 8.18 3.53 9.07
C PRO A 286 6.67 3.27 8.96
N LYS A 287 5.83 4.00 9.71
CA LYS A 287 4.37 3.83 9.74
C LYS A 287 3.61 4.91 8.98
N HIS A 288 4.27 6.03 8.59
CA HIS A 288 3.65 7.20 7.97
C HIS A 288 4.30 7.57 6.63
N ASN A 289 3.43 7.85 5.64
CA ASN A 289 3.79 8.35 4.31
C ASN A 289 2.86 9.51 3.97
N PRO A 290 3.33 10.57 3.29
CA PRO A 290 2.51 11.76 3.01
C PRO A 290 1.21 11.47 2.25
N GLU A 291 1.20 10.42 1.45
CA GLU A 291 0.00 9.86 0.83
C GLU A 291 -0.13 8.38 1.19
N PHE A 292 -1.33 7.96 1.56
CA PHE A 292 -1.63 6.59 1.96
C PHE A 292 -3.07 6.24 1.59
N THR A 293 -3.44 4.97 1.70
CA THR A 293 -4.78 4.49 1.35
C THR A 293 -5.55 4.13 2.60
N THR A 294 -6.77 4.69 2.72
CA THR A 294 -7.76 4.26 3.72
C THR A 294 -9.00 3.72 3.03
N ILE A 295 -9.78 2.97 3.78
CA ILE A 295 -11.20 2.80 3.53
C ILE A 295 -11.94 3.49 4.66
N GLU A 296 -12.92 4.32 4.32
CA GLU A 296 -13.88 4.87 5.26
C GLU A 296 -15.28 4.39 4.87
N LEU A 297 -16.06 4.02 5.87
CA LEU A 297 -17.42 3.52 5.71
C LEU A 297 -18.35 4.09 6.78
N TYR A 298 -19.62 4.31 6.38
CA TYR A 298 -20.67 4.87 7.24
C TYR A 298 -21.96 4.10 7.05
N GLN A 299 -22.65 3.80 8.16
CA GLN A 299 -23.92 3.10 8.15
C GLN A 299 -24.92 3.80 9.07
N ALA A 300 -26.05 4.21 8.49
CA ALA A 300 -27.18 4.72 9.25
C ALA A 300 -27.78 3.62 10.15
N TYR A 301 -28.28 4.04 11.29
CA TYR A 301 -28.92 3.17 12.31
C TYR A 301 -28.00 2.08 12.88
N ALA A 302 -26.69 2.34 12.87
CA ALA A 302 -25.65 1.53 13.47
C ALA A 302 -24.88 2.32 14.53
N ASP A 303 -24.17 1.64 15.39
CA ASP A 303 -23.32 2.21 16.43
C ASP A 303 -21.86 1.72 16.31
N PHE A 304 -21.02 2.13 17.25
CA PHE A 304 -19.61 1.73 17.26
C PHE A 304 -19.39 0.24 17.56
N HIS A 305 -20.36 -0.48 18.14
CA HIS A 305 -20.28 -1.94 18.30
C HIS A 305 -20.42 -2.66 16.96
N ASP A 306 -21.36 -2.21 16.12
CA ASP A 306 -21.50 -2.72 14.74
C ASP A 306 -20.19 -2.49 13.96
N MET A 307 -19.54 -1.34 14.14
CA MET A 307 -18.25 -1.03 13.50
C MET A 307 -17.13 -1.96 13.99
N MET A 308 -17.10 -2.35 15.29
CA MET A 308 -16.14 -3.35 15.78
C MET A 308 -16.33 -4.70 15.10
N ASP A 309 -17.58 -5.15 14.92
CA ASP A 309 -17.89 -6.43 14.28
C ASP A 309 -17.50 -6.41 12.79
N ILE A 310 -17.70 -5.29 12.10
CA ILE A 310 -17.27 -5.09 10.71
C ILE A 310 -15.74 -5.08 10.60
N ALA A 311 -15.04 -4.36 11.47
CA ALA A 311 -13.56 -4.32 11.47
C ALA A 311 -12.96 -5.71 11.68
N GLU A 312 -13.46 -6.45 12.69
CA GLU A 312 -13.05 -7.82 12.97
C GLU A 312 -13.36 -8.74 11.80
N GLY A 313 -14.55 -8.64 11.21
CA GLY A 313 -14.96 -9.43 10.04
C GLY A 313 -14.09 -9.20 8.80
N ILE A 314 -13.75 -7.94 8.52
CA ILE A 314 -12.88 -7.58 7.39
C ILE A 314 -11.47 -8.12 7.58
N ILE A 315 -10.82 -7.85 8.71
CA ILE A 315 -9.40 -8.18 8.90
C ILE A 315 -9.21 -9.69 9.11
N SER A 316 -10.04 -10.29 9.97
CA SER A 316 -10.02 -11.73 10.24
C SER A 316 -10.39 -12.54 8.98
N GLY A 317 -11.47 -12.14 8.30
CA GLY A 317 -11.90 -12.79 7.06
C GLY A 317 -10.85 -12.71 5.96
N ALA A 318 -10.22 -11.54 5.77
CA ALA A 318 -9.14 -11.37 4.81
C ALA A 318 -7.92 -12.24 5.12
N ALA A 319 -7.49 -12.32 6.37
CA ALA A 319 -6.39 -13.22 6.76
C ALA A 319 -6.70 -14.67 6.40
N LYS A 320 -7.90 -15.15 6.72
CA LYS A 320 -8.32 -16.51 6.41
C LYS A 320 -8.43 -16.78 4.91
N GLU A 321 -9.02 -15.88 4.15
CA GLU A 321 -9.23 -16.07 2.70
C GLU A 321 -7.93 -15.94 1.90
N ILE A 322 -7.09 -14.94 2.24
CA ILE A 322 -5.90 -14.59 1.45
C ILE A 322 -4.68 -15.44 1.86
N LEU A 323 -4.48 -15.64 3.17
CA LEU A 323 -3.31 -16.34 3.72
C LEU A 323 -3.60 -17.80 4.06
N GLY A 324 -4.88 -18.20 4.21
CA GLY A 324 -5.30 -19.54 4.62
C GLY A 324 -5.19 -19.79 6.14
N THR A 325 -4.77 -18.79 6.92
CA THR A 325 -4.54 -18.89 8.37
C THR A 325 -4.96 -17.61 9.08
N TYR A 326 -5.22 -17.70 10.39
CA TYR A 326 -5.36 -16.54 11.26
C TYR A 326 -4.05 -16.16 11.95
N ASP A 327 -3.06 -17.05 11.95
CA ASP A 327 -1.77 -16.78 12.57
C ASP A 327 -0.88 -16.03 11.59
N VAL A 328 -0.45 -14.84 11.98
CA VAL A 328 0.46 -13.99 11.23
C VAL A 328 1.66 -13.62 12.13
N GLU A 329 2.74 -13.21 11.50
CA GLU A 329 3.88 -12.60 12.17
C GLU A 329 4.00 -11.15 11.69
N TRP A 330 4.15 -10.21 12.61
CA TRP A 330 4.38 -8.81 12.28
C TRP A 330 5.23 -8.13 13.34
N MET A 331 6.22 -7.35 12.91
CA MET A 331 7.16 -6.65 13.79
C MET A 331 7.83 -7.58 14.83
N GLY A 332 8.07 -8.85 14.46
CA GLY A 332 8.65 -9.87 15.33
C GLY A 332 7.68 -10.52 16.32
N TYR A 333 6.40 -10.11 16.32
CA TYR A 333 5.36 -10.69 17.19
C TYR A 333 4.51 -11.70 16.45
N LYS A 334 4.09 -12.75 17.15
CA LYS A 334 3.07 -13.68 16.66
C LYS A 334 1.69 -13.17 17.06
N VAL A 335 0.83 -12.99 16.08
CA VAL A 335 -0.51 -12.44 16.22
C VAL A 335 -1.53 -13.46 15.74
N ASN A 336 -2.57 -13.69 16.51
CA ASN A 336 -3.71 -14.50 16.11
C ASN A 336 -4.90 -13.61 15.77
N LEU A 337 -5.32 -13.64 14.50
CA LEU A 337 -6.43 -12.83 13.96
C LEU A 337 -7.77 -13.57 13.98
N ALA A 338 -7.89 -14.72 14.67
CA ALA A 338 -9.18 -15.39 14.81
C ALA A 338 -10.21 -14.48 15.53
N PRO A 339 -11.49 -14.53 15.16
CA PRO A 339 -12.54 -13.72 15.80
C PRO A 339 -12.62 -13.91 17.32
N GLY A 340 -13.11 -12.87 18.00
CA GLY A 340 -13.24 -12.83 19.45
C GLY A 340 -12.17 -11.96 20.11
N TRP A 341 -11.87 -10.83 19.47
CA TRP A 341 -10.84 -9.90 19.90
C TRP A 341 -11.19 -9.21 21.23
N LYS A 342 -10.16 -8.86 22.00
CA LYS A 342 -10.32 -8.18 23.29
C LYS A 342 -10.96 -6.79 23.07
N ARG A 343 -11.97 -6.48 23.91
CA ARG A 343 -12.62 -5.17 23.97
C ARG A 343 -12.47 -4.63 25.38
N MET A 344 -11.90 -3.46 25.56
CA MET A 344 -11.73 -2.81 26.86
C MET A 344 -11.84 -1.30 26.75
N THR A 345 -12.35 -0.66 27.81
CA THR A 345 -12.37 0.81 27.84
C THR A 345 -10.99 1.37 28.10
N MET A 346 -10.76 2.63 27.68
CA MET A 346 -9.49 3.32 27.96
C MET A 346 -9.20 3.39 29.46
N VAL A 347 -10.21 3.65 30.30
CA VAL A 347 -10.06 3.64 31.76
C VAL A 347 -9.63 2.27 32.28
N GLN A 348 -10.23 1.19 31.77
CA GLN A 348 -9.79 -0.18 32.10
C GLN A 348 -8.35 -0.47 31.65
N ALA A 349 -7.99 -0.02 30.46
CA ALA A 349 -6.65 -0.19 29.93
C ALA A 349 -5.60 0.54 30.79
N VAL A 350 -5.84 1.81 31.12
CA VAL A 350 -4.92 2.57 31.99
C VAL A 350 -4.87 1.94 33.40
N LYS A 351 -5.99 1.47 33.92
CA LYS A 351 -6.00 0.77 35.24
C LYS A 351 -5.18 -0.53 35.16
N GLU A 352 -5.33 -1.34 34.11
CA GLU A 352 -4.63 -2.62 33.96
C GLU A 352 -3.11 -2.44 33.77
N TYR A 353 -2.69 -1.51 32.92
CA TYR A 353 -1.28 -1.37 32.53
C TYR A 353 -0.50 -0.33 33.33
N VAL A 354 -1.19 0.71 33.86
CA VAL A 354 -0.55 1.83 34.56
C VAL A 354 -0.86 1.83 36.07
N GLY A 355 -1.97 1.20 36.46
CA GLY A 355 -2.40 1.11 37.87
C GLY A 355 -3.20 2.31 38.38
N ILE A 356 -3.61 3.25 37.51
CA ILE A 356 -4.42 4.42 37.85
C ILE A 356 -5.88 4.12 37.56
N ASP A 357 -6.74 4.27 38.57
CA ASP A 357 -8.18 4.14 38.44
C ASP A 357 -8.82 5.52 38.18
N PHE A 358 -8.99 5.87 36.92
CA PHE A 358 -9.59 7.15 36.52
C PHE A 358 -11.09 7.27 36.89
N ASP A 359 -11.80 6.15 37.10
CA ASP A 359 -13.18 6.19 37.60
C ASP A 359 -13.26 6.73 39.03
N ALA A 360 -12.20 6.55 39.81
CA ALA A 360 -12.12 7.07 41.19
C ALA A 360 -11.72 8.56 41.26
N ILE A 361 -11.36 9.18 40.10
CA ILE A 361 -10.90 10.58 40.03
C ILE A 361 -12.02 11.42 39.41
N SER A 362 -12.51 12.41 40.16
CA SER A 362 -13.67 13.22 39.76
C SER A 362 -13.33 14.60 39.19
N ASP A 363 -12.08 15.07 39.34
CA ASP A 363 -11.66 16.42 38.96
C ASP A 363 -10.36 16.43 38.10
N ASP A 364 -10.20 17.51 37.37
CA ASP A 364 -9.07 17.68 36.43
C ASP A 364 -7.72 17.72 37.17
N ALA A 365 -7.65 18.39 38.30
CA ALA A 365 -6.39 18.55 39.04
C ALA A 365 -5.88 17.21 39.58
N GLY A 366 -6.79 16.38 40.09
CA GLY A 366 -6.49 15.03 40.55
C GLY A 366 -6.02 14.12 39.41
N ALA A 367 -6.67 14.20 38.25
CA ALA A 367 -6.29 13.43 37.08
C ALA A 367 -4.90 13.81 36.56
N VAL A 368 -4.62 15.09 36.42
CA VAL A 368 -3.28 15.60 36.00
C VAL A 368 -2.20 15.21 37.00
N ALA A 369 -2.50 15.30 38.32
CA ALA A 369 -1.55 14.89 39.36
C ALA A 369 -1.27 13.37 39.31
N ALA A 370 -2.29 12.54 39.08
CA ALA A 370 -2.13 11.10 38.94
C ALA A 370 -1.27 10.73 37.74
N ALA A 371 -1.52 11.34 36.57
CA ALA A 371 -0.70 11.15 35.36
C ALA A 371 0.76 11.53 35.61
N LYS A 372 0.99 12.68 36.21
CA LYS A 372 2.34 13.15 36.56
C LYS A 372 3.06 12.23 37.55
N ALA A 373 2.36 11.62 38.49
CA ALA A 373 2.94 10.69 39.46
C ALA A 373 3.55 9.43 38.84
N VAL A 374 3.08 9.03 37.63
CA VAL A 374 3.62 7.90 36.85
C VAL A 374 4.56 8.36 35.72
N GLY A 375 4.97 9.62 35.73
CA GLY A 375 5.92 10.17 34.73
C GLY A 375 5.29 10.43 33.37
N VAL A 376 3.98 10.70 33.33
CA VAL A 376 3.27 11.11 32.10
C VAL A 376 3.15 12.63 32.07
N GLU A 377 3.51 13.22 30.93
CA GLU A 377 3.42 14.67 30.71
C GLU A 377 2.35 14.96 29.65
N LEU A 378 1.49 15.95 29.95
CA LEU A 378 0.54 16.45 28.97
C LEU A 378 1.24 17.44 28.04
N ALA A 379 0.89 17.42 26.74
CA ALA A 379 1.39 18.38 25.78
C ALA A 379 1.11 19.83 26.23
N ASP A 380 2.04 20.76 25.95
CA ASP A 380 1.91 22.17 26.35
C ASP A 380 0.66 22.86 25.77
N THR A 381 0.22 22.41 24.58
CA THR A 381 -0.97 22.90 23.89
C THR A 381 -2.27 22.29 24.41
N ALA A 382 -2.21 21.17 25.14
CA ALA A 382 -3.39 20.48 25.65
C ALA A 382 -3.94 21.16 26.92
N ASP A 383 -5.25 21.34 26.98
CA ASP A 383 -5.93 21.76 28.21
C ASP A 383 -5.71 20.70 29.30
N LYS A 384 -5.49 21.15 30.56
CA LYS A 384 -5.23 20.26 31.69
C LYS A 384 -6.53 19.70 32.25
N THR A 385 -7.14 18.79 31.51
CA THR A 385 -8.43 18.15 31.84
C THR A 385 -8.25 16.69 32.23
N TRP A 386 -9.27 16.12 32.86
CA TRP A 386 -9.36 14.70 33.19
C TRP A 386 -9.19 13.83 31.93
N GLY A 387 -9.84 14.22 30.83
CA GLY A 387 -9.79 13.46 29.56
C GLY A 387 -8.42 13.48 28.92
N ASN A 388 -7.76 14.64 28.84
CA ASN A 388 -6.40 14.74 28.29
C ASN A 388 -5.38 14.00 29.17
N ALA A 389 -5.56 13.96 30.50
CA ALA A 389 -4.70 13.18 31.38
C ALA A 389 -4.88 11.67 31.19
N LEU A 390 -6.13 11.20 31.03
CA LEU A 390 -6.43 9.80 30.71
C LEU A 390 -5.81 9.41 29.38
N TYR A 391 -6.02 10.21 28.32
CA TYR A 391 -5.46 9.94 26.99
C TYR A 391 -3.92 9.93 27.01
N ALA A 392 -3.28 10.89 27.66
CA ALA A 392 -1.82 10.91 27.78
C ALA A 392 -1.25 9.68 28.50
N CYS A 393 -1.95 9.17 29.53
CA CYS A 393 -1.57 7.92 30.21
C CYS A 393 -1.70 6.71 29.27
N PHE A 394 -2.75 6.67 28.46
CA PHE A 394 -2.94 5.63 27.46
C PHE A 394 -1.84 5.67 26.39
N ASP A 395 -1.68 6.79 25.73
CA ASP A 395 -0.73 7.03 24.66
C ASP A 395 0.72 6.67 25.06
N GLN A 396 1.18 7.19 26.21
CA GLN A 396 2.58 7.05 26.61
C GLN A 396 2.90 5.76 27.36
N LYS A 397 1.91 4.99 27.86
CA LYS A 397 2.17 3.83 28.74
C LYS A 397 1.41 2.57 28.39
N VAL A 398 0.33 2.66 27.63
CA VAL A 398 -0.53 1.49 27.36
C VAL A 398 -0.34 0.99 25.92
N GLU A 399 -0.30 1.88 24.95
CA GLU A 399 -0.29 1.53 23.53
C GLU A 399 0.83 0.54 23.17
N GLU A 400 2.04 0.75 23.69
CA GLU A 400 3.21 -0.10 23.45
C GLU A 400 3.03 -1.57 23.89
N ASN A 401 2.04 -1.85 24.75
CA ASN A 401 1.76 -3.17 25.29
C ASN A 401 0.65 -3.92 24.52
N LEU A 402 0.01 -3.28 23.54
CA LEU A 402 -1.11 -3.84 22.79
C LEU A 402 -0.62 -4.66 21.59
N ILE A 403 -0.27 -5.92 21.83
CA ILE A 403 0.28 -6.82 20.78
C ILE A 403 -0.82 -7.57 20.05
N GLN A 404 -1.72 -8.25 20.78
CA GLN A 404 -2.84 -8.98 20.19
C GLN A 404 -3.97 -8.02 19.81
N PRO A 405 -4.83 -8.37 18.81
CA PRO A 405 -5.94 -7.52 18.41
C PRO A 405 -6.78 -7.06 19.59
N THR A 406 -6.83 -5.77 19.83
CA THR A 406 -7.52 -5.18 21.00
C THR A 406 -8.24 -3.91 20.57
N PHE A 407 -9.54 -3.86 20.80
CA PHE A 407 -10.33 -2.64 20.70
C PHE A 407 -10.23 -1.87 22.01
N ILE A 408 -9.72 -0.65 21.96
CA ILE A 408 -9.76 0.31 23.07
C ILE A 408 -10.94 1.22 22.81
N THR A 409 -11.88 1.26 23.76
CA THR A 409 -13.15 1.96 23.62
C THR A 409 -13.27 3.11 24.63
N MET A 410 -14.28 3.96 24.47
CA MET A 410 -14.62 5.04 25.39
C MET A 410 -13.49 6.07 25.53
N TYR A 411 -13.17 6.70 24.42
CA TYR A 411 -12.20 7.81 24.37
C TYR A 411 -12.76 9.08 25.00
N PRO A 412 -11.89 9.94 25.60
CA PRO A 412 -12.32 11.23 26.10
C PRO A 412 -12.89 12.15 25.02
N VAL A 413 -13.84 13.00 25.40
CA VAL A 413 -14.47 13.96 24.49
C VAL A 413 -13.49 15.00 23.94
N GLU A 414 -12.46 15.33 24.71
CA GLU A 414 -11.43 16.31 24.34
C GLU A 414 -10.66 15.90 23.08
N VAL A 415 -10.43 14.60 22.90
CA VAL A 415 -9.69 14.04 21.74
C VAL A 415 -10.61 13.42 20.69
N SER A 416 -11.93 13.66 20.76
CA SER A 416 -12.94 13.01 19.93
C SER A 416 -13.99 14.01 19.39
N PRO A 417 -13.57 14.98 18.53
CA PRO A 417 -14.43 16.11 18.15
C PRO A 417 -15.66 15.75 17.30
N LEU A 418 -15.68 14.57 16.67
CA LEU A 418 -16.73 14.13 15.75
C LEU A 418 -17.56 12.95 16.30
N SER A 419 -17.18 12.44 17.48
CA SER A 419 -17.79 11.27 18.10
C SER A 419 -18.91 11.64 19.09
N LYS A 420 -19.96 10.84 19.13
CA LYS A 420 -21.10 11.00 20.08
C LYS A 420 -20.65 10.73 21.51
N ARG A 421 -21.12 11.55 22.45
CA ARG A 421 -20.91 11.32 23.89
C ARG A 421 -21.58 10.02 24.34
N SER A 422 -20.90 9.32 25.23
CA SER A 422 -21.51 8.17 25.91
C SER A 422 -22.66 8.64 26.82
N PRO A 423 -23.83 8.00 26.73
CA PRO A 423 -24.92 8.31 27.64
C PRO A 423 -24.62 7.90 29.09
N ALA A 424 -23.67 7.00 29.33
CA ALA A 424 -23.30 6.54 30.68
C ALA A 424 -22.33 7.50 31.38
N ASP A 425 -21.42 8.14 30.64
CA ASP A 425 -20.47 9.14 31.14
C ASP A 425 -20.20 10.19 30.07
N ALA A 426 -20.67 11.41 30.28
CA ALA A 426 -20.56 12.51 29.33
C ALA A 426 -19.13 13.02 29.10
N ARG A 427 -18.15 12.59 29.91
CA ARG A 427 -16.71 12.86 29.68
C ARG A 427 -16.13 11.99 28.57
N LEU A 428 -16.80 10.85 28.25
CA LEU A 428 -16.39 9.84 27.31
C LEU A 428 -17.25 9.86 26.06
N THR A 429 -16.74 9.27 24.99
CA THR A 429 -17.43 9.11 23.71
C THR A 429 -17.54 7.64 23.31
N GLU A 430 -18.56 7.31 22.54
CA GLU A 430 -18.73 6.00 21.90
C GLU A 430 -17.77 5.87 20.70
N ARG A 431 -16.46 5.76 21.00
CA ARG A 431 -15.36 5.63 20.03
C ARG A 431 -14.49 4.45 20.39
N PHE A 432 -13.93 3.80 19.39
CA PHE A 432 -12.83 2.88 19.57
C PHE A 432 -11.69 3.12 18.58
N GLU A 433 -10.52 2.68 18.97
CA GLU A 433 -9.42 2.38 18.06
C GLU A 433 -9.03 0.91 18.19
N LEU A 434 -8.67 0.28 17.05
CA LEU A 434 -8.17 -1.08 17.00
C LEU A 434 -6.65 -1.07 16.96
N PHE A 435 -6.03 -1.71 17.94
CA PHE A 435 -4.59 -1.88 18.03
C PHE A 435 -4.17 -3.32 17.76
N ILE A 436 -3.12 -3.48 16.96
CA ILE A 436 -2.40 -4.75 16.74
C ILE A 436 -0.91 -4.40 16.65
N CYS A 437 -0.06 -5.07 17.43
CA CYS A 437 1.39 -4.78 17.52
C CYS A 437 1.65 -3.28 17.70
N HIS A 438 1.06 -2.67 18.75
CA HIS A 438 1.18 -1.24 19.06
C HIS A 438 1.01 -0.32 17.84
N SER A 439 0.09 -0.68 16.97
CA SER A 439 -0.25 0.11 15.78
C SER A 439 -1.75 0.20 15.64
N GLU A 440 -2.27 1.41 15.53
CA GLU A 440 -3.66 1.68 15.19
C GLU A 440 -3.93 1.23 13.76
N LEU A 441 -4.89 0.32 13.57
CA LEU A 441 -5.34 -0.17 12.27
C LEU A 441 -6.69 0.39 11.86
N ALA A 442 -7.57 0.67 12.83
CA ALA A 442 -8.89 1.24 12.58
C ALA A 442 -9.28 2.21 13.69
N ASN A 443 -10.07 3.21 13.32
CA ASN A 443 -10.70 4.18 14.21
C ASN A 443 -12.18 4.31 13.82
N ALA A 444 -13.08 4.23 14.81
CA ALA A 444 -14.51 4.27 14.56
C ALA A 444 -15.29 4.80 15.77
N PHE A 445 -16.47 5.31 15.48
CA PHE A 445 -17.34 5.82 16.53
C PHE A 445 -18.80 5.83 16.11
N SER A 446 -19.69 5.94 17.14
CA SER A 446 -21.03 6.45 16.90
C SER A 446 -20.92 7.93 16.57
N GLU A 447 -21.48 8.34 15.45
CA GLU A 447 -21.33 9.70 14.93
C GLU A 447 -22.07 10.72 15.78
N LEU A 448 -21.41 11.84 16.08
CA LEU A 448 -22.09 12.99 16.64
C LEU A 448 -23.09 13.51 15.61
N ASN A 449 -24.38 13.47 15.97
CA ASN A 449 -25.46 13.89 15.11
C ASN A 449 -26.27 15.09 15.65
N ASP A 450 -25.78 15.72 16.74
CA ASP A 450 -26.30 16.97 17.27
C ASP A 450 -25.53 18.16 16.65
N PRO A 451 -26.16 18.97 15.76
CA PRO A 451 -25.48 20.08 15.10
C PRO A 451 -25.06 21.19 16.08
N ILE A 452 -25.74 21.31 17.23
CA ILE A 452 -25.43 22.34 18.24
C ILE A 452 -24.15 21.94 19.01
N ASP A 453 -24.03 20.68 19.46
CA ASP A 453 -22.80 20.18 20.09
C ASP A 453 -21.65 20.19 19.06
N GLN A 454 -21.89 19.78 17.81
CA GLN A 454 -20.87 19.78 16.74
C GLN A 454 -20.31 21.18 16.47
N ARG A 455 -21.17 22.20 16.39
CA ARG A 455 -20.73 23.59 16.23
C ARG A 455 -19.84 24.04 17.38
N GLY A 456 -20.20 23.68 18.63
CA GLY A 456 -19.39 23.98 19.81
C GLY A 456 -18.00 23.31 19.76
N ARG A 457 -17.90 22.08 19.24
CA ARG A 457 -16.62 21.38 19.09
C ARG A 457 -15.77 21.94 17.97
N PHE A 458 -16.37 22.29 16.85
CA PHE A 458 -15.64 22.99 15.77
C PHE A 458 -15.10 24.35 16.22
N GLN A 459 -15.88 25.10 17.02
CA GLN A 459 -15.40 26.36 17.58
C GLN A 459 -14.14 26.16 18.44
N LYS A 460 -14.09 25.11 19.28
CA LYS A 460 -12.87 24.76 20.05
C LYS A 460 -11.69 24.43 19.16
N GLN A 461 -11.91 23.69 18.05
CA GLN A 461 -10.85 23.40 17.08
C GLN A 461 -10.29 24.68 16.44
N VAL A 462 -11.18 25.62 16.06
CA VAL A 462 -10.77 26.93 15.53
C VAL A 462 -9.96 27.73 16.56
N GLU A 463 -10.32 27.65 17.83
CA GLU A 463 -9.56 28.30 18.94
C GLU A 463 -8.17 27.68 19.14
N LEU A 464 -8.05 26.33 19.04
CA LEU A 464 -6.76 25.64 19.10
C LEU A 464 -5.88 26.04 17.92
N ARG A 465 -6.46 26.10 16.71
CA ARG A 465 -5.75 26.57 15.51
C ARG A 465 -5.26 28.00 15.64
N ALA A 466 -6.05 28.89 16.25
CA ALA A 466 -5.66 30.27 16.54
C ALA A 466 -4.52 30.37 17.57
N LYS A 467 -4.36 29.37 18.44
CA LYS A 467 -3.23 29.24 19.40
C LYS A 467 -1.97 28.62 18.76
N GLY A 468 -2.00 28.25 17.49
CA GLY A 468 -0.84 27.71 16.76
C GLY A 468 -0.86 26.20 16.50
N ASP A 469 -1.98 25.52 16.74
CA ASP A 469 -2.17 24.13 16.36
C ASP A 469 -2.61 24.04 14.90
N ASP A 470 -1.64 23.84 14.01
CA ASP A 470 -1.86 23.77 12.56
C ASP A 470 -2.64 22.51 12.12
N GLU A 471 -2.77 21.51 12.99
CA GLU A 471 -3.49 20.27 12.75
C GLU A 471 -4.96 20.36 13.14
N ALA A 472 -5.32 21.32 14.00
CA ALA A 472 -6.69 21.52 14.44
C ALA A 472 -7.61 21.86 13.25
N GLY A 473 -8.85 21.34 13.30
CA GLY A 473 -9.85 21.46 12.24
C GLY A 473 -10.30 22.89 11.97
N MET A 474 -10.89 23.10 10.79
CA MET A 474 -11.53 24.35 10.37
C MET A 474 -13.03 24.28 10.64
N MET A 475 -13.70 25.45 10.66
CA MET A 475 -15.16 25.53 10.71
C MET A 475 -15.74 25.12 9.34
N ASP A 476 -16.59 24.10 9.32
CA ASP A 476 -17.31 23.66 8.12
C ASP A 476 -18.80 23.94 8.27
N GLU A 477 -19.22 25.14 7.84
CA GLU A 477 -20.62 25.58 7.91
C GLU A 477 -21.53 24.76 6.98
N ASP A 478 -21.03 24.25 5.87
CA ASP A 478 -21.82 23.44 4.95
C ASP A 478 -22.11 22.04 5.55
N TYR A 479 -21.14 21.46 6.27
CA TYR A 479 -21.36 20.22 7.02
C TYR A 479 -22.37 20.43 8.17
N LEU A 480 -22.26 21.54 8.93
CA LEU A 480 -23.22 21.88 9.98
C LEU A 480 -24.63 22.07 9.40
N THR A 481 -24.76 22.76 8.27
CA THR A 481 -26.03 22.91 7.55
C THR A 481 -26.59 21.54 7.14
N ALA A 482 -25.75 20.62 6.64
CA ALA A 482 -26.20 19.27 6.31
C ALA A 482 -26.74 18.55 7.56
N MET A 483 -26.04 18.64 8.70
CA MET A 483 -26.51 18.05 9.97
C MET A 483 -27.86 18.64 10.44
N GLU A 484 -28.11 19.92 10.20
CA GLU A 484 -29.39 20.59 10.54
C GLU A 484 -30.57 20.05 9.71
N TYR A 485 -30.32 19.45 8.53
CA TYR A 485 -31.34 18.69 7.79
C TYR A 485 -31.64 17.32 8.40
N GLY A 486 -30.81 16.85 9.35
CA GLY A 486 -31.00 15.61 10.10
C GLY A 486 -30.02 14.52 9.70
N LEU A 487 -28.94 14.34 10.48
CA LEU A 487 -28.10 13.17 10.41
C LEU A 487 -28.71 12.07 11.30
N PRO A 488 -29.11 10.90 10.74
CA PRO A 488 -29.62 9.80 11.56
C PRO A 488 -28.53 9.25 12.52
N PRO A 489 -28.88 8.49 13.56
CA PRO A 489 -27.88 7.70 14.29
C PRO A 489 -27.04 6.91 13.29
N THR A 490 -25.72 7.02 13.35
CA THR A 490 -24.81 6.50 12.34
C THR A 490 -23.56 5.96 13.01
N GLY A 491 -23.08 4.80 12.60
CA GLY A 491 -21.74 4.31 12.90
C GLY A 491 -20.82 4.60 11.73
N GLY A 492 -19.62 5.11 12.01
CA GLY A 492 -18.60 5.39 11.01
C GLY A 492 -17.25 4.78 11.39
N MET A 493 -16.46 4.38 10.39
CA MET A 493 -15.17 3.74 10.62
C MET A 493 -14.18 4.04 9.48
N GLY A 494 -12.93 4.30 9.86
CA GLY A 494 -11.78 4.30 8.97
C GLY A 494 -10.83 3.13 9.26
N ILE A 495 -10.36 2.44 8.21
CA ILE A 495 -9.33 1.40 8.31
C ILE A 495 -8.12 1.79 7.46
N GLY A 496 -6.92 1.76 8.05
CA GLY A 496 -5.67 1.95 7.32
C GLY A 496 -5.34 0.75 6.44
N VAL A 497 -5.55 0.88 5.14
CA VAL A 497 -5.30 -0.22 4.18
C VAL A 497 -3.81 -0.57 4.15
N ASP A 498 -2.94 0.43 4.13
CA ASP A 498 -1.49 0.19 4.07
C ASP A 498 -0.99 -0.54 5.32
N ARG A 499 -1.37 -0.09 6.52
CA ARG A 499 -0.99 -0.75 7.79
C ARG A 499 -1.53 -2.18 7.88
N THR A 500 -2.77 -2.42 7.46
CA THR A 500 -3.32 -3.78 7.41
C THR A 500 -2.55 -4.67 6.45
N VAL A 501 -2.15 -4.16 5.28
CA VAL A 501 -1.32 -4.91 4.33
C VAL A 501 0.08 -5.17 4.89
N MET A 502 0.70 -4.20 5.60
CA MET A 502 1.98 -4.43 6.30
C MET A 502 1.87 -5.63 7.25
N MET A 503 0.82 -5.69 8.06
CA MET A 503 0.58 -6.82 8.96
C MET A 503 0.38 -8.14 8.21
N LEU A 504 -0.44 -8.17 7.15
CA LEU A 504 -0.72 -9.38 6.37
C LEU A 504 0.50 -9.89 5.58
N THR A 505 1.51 -9.06 5.37
CA THR A 505 2.71 -9.38 4.56
C THR A 505 4.00 -9.39 5.35
N ASN A 506 3.93 -9.17 6.67
CA ASN A 506 5.09 -9.01 7.55
C ASN A 506 6.08 -7.97 7.01
N SER A 507 5.56 -6.80 6.62
CA SER A 507 6.37 -5.68 6.14
C SER A 507 6.68 -4.73 7.29
N ASP A 508 7.93 -4.27 7.39
CA ASP A 508 8.40 -3.43 8.49
C ASP A 508 8.07 -1.94 8.26
N THR A 509 7.94 -1.55 7.00
CA THR A 509 7.68 -0.15 6.66
C THR A 509 6.55 0.02 5.65
N ILE A 510 5.81 1.13 5.77
CA ILE A 510 4.73 1.50 4.85
C ILE A 510 5.22 1.63 3.39
N ARG A 511 6.49 1.98 3.19
CA ARG A 511 7.11 2.09 1.86
C ARG A 511 7.22 0.75 1.14
N GLU A 512 7.21 -0.37 1.85
CA GLU A 512 7.23 -1.72 1.25
C GLU A 512 5.91 -2.10 0.61
N VAL A 513 4.81 -1.58 1.14
CA VAL A 513 3.44 -1.88 0.67
C VAL A 513 2.88 -0.84 -0.29
N ILE A 514 3.62 0.23 -0.56
CA ILE A 514 3.33 1.25 -1.59
C ILE A 514 4.24 0.99 -2.80
N LEU A 515 3.67 0.95 -4.02
CA LEU A 515 4.45 0.65 -5.23
C LEU A 515 5.55 1.69 -5.49
N PHE A 516 5.20 2.95 -5.42
CA PHE A 516 6.11 4.08 -5.62
C PHE A 516 5.97 5.04 -4.44
N PRO A 517 6.64 4.76 -3.30
CA PRO A 517 6.61 5.63 -2.14
C PRO A 517 7.40 6.93 -2.40
N THR A 518 7.05 7.97 -1.66
CA THR A 518 7.75 9.26 -1.71
C THR A 518 9.19 9.17 -1.23
#